data_a319f5d19ce5b679b9d86ac8729cd505
#
_entry.id   a319f5d19ce5b679b9d86ac8729cd505
#
_cell.length_a   1.000
_cell.length_b   1.000
_cell.length_c   1.000
_cell.angle_alpha   90.00
_cell.angle_beta   90.00
_cell.angle_gamma   90.00
#
_symmetry.space_group_name_H-M   'P 1'
#
loop_
_entity.id
_entity.type
_entity.pdbx_description
1 polymer ?
#
loop_
_entity_poly.entity_id
_entity_poly.type
_entity_poly.pdbx_seq_one_letter_code
_entity_poly.pdbx_strand_id
1 'polypeptide(L)'
;MATDDDLPPLSPVAPPGLYRHYKGNWYEVLATVRCSETLTAQTLYRALAAADPRDARPDPTAGLWVRPATMFMEAGEFDGRHQPRFAPVDAATVPLADLPAARALVAHLRGRAVRERATCLDAALRPPPPEPDTCCGRGCNGCVWEGYYAALAHWRADALAWLRQAPAGMEMPQKVALPTEKR
;
A
#
# COMPACT_ATOMS: atom_id res chain seq x y z
N MET A 1 10.49 30.56 15.57
CA MET A 1 9.79 29.33 15.19
C MET A 1 10.47 28.82 13.95
N ALA A 2 11.13 27.64 13.99
CA ALA A 2 11.71 27.02 12.80
C ALA A 2 10.56 26.71 11.81
N THR A 3 10.71 27.08 10.56
CA THR A 3 9.76 26.70 9.51
C THR A 3 10.07 25.27 9.05
N ASP A 4 9.13 24.57 8.42
CA ASP A 4 9.36 23.20 7.89
C ASP A 4 10.55 23.17 6.90
N ASP A 5 10.86 24.29 6.26
CA ASP A 5 11.97 24.45 5.31
C ASP A 5 13.36 24.42 6.00
N ASP A 6 13.42 24.68 7.31
CA ASP A 6 14.67 24.68 8.10
C ASP A 6 15.01 23.30 8.69
N LEU A 7 14.10 22.31 8.53
CA LEU A 7 14.31 20.98 9.09
C LEU A 7 15.14 20.09 8.14
N PRO A 8 16.08 19.28 8.69
CA PRO A 8 16.86 18.38 7.86
C PRO A 8 15.94 17.34 7.19
N PRO A 9 16.32 16.82 6.01
CA PRO A 9 15.55 15.77 5.35
C PRO A 9 15.40 14.55 6.24
N LEU A 10 14.25 13.86 6.12
CA LEU A 10 14.00 12.63 6.86
C LEU A 10 14.95 11.51 6.42
N SER A 11 15.56 10.82 7.37
CA SER A 11 16.43 9.66 7.12
C SER A 11 16.35 8.70 8.31
N PRO A 12 16.27 7.36 8.07
CA PRO A 12 16.06 6.73 6.76
C PRO A 12 14.63 6.92 6.25
N VAL A 13 14.41 6.68 4.96
CA VAL A 13 13.09 6.76 4.32
C VAL A 13 12.72 5.38 3.79
N ALA A 14 11.60 4.83 4.27
CA ALA A 14 10.99 3.65 3.68
C ALA A 14 10.13 4.06 2.48
N PRO A 15 10.45 3.61 1.25
CA PRO A 15 9.66 3.95 0.07
C PRO A 15 8.20 3.51 0.23
N PRO A 16 7.21 4.33 -0.19
CA PRO A 16 5.82 3.88 -0.26
C PRO A 16 5.67 2.64 -1.15
N GLY A 17 4.86 1.67 -0.70
CA GLY A 17 4.69 0.44 -1.46
C GLY A 17 4.23 -0.75 -0.63
N LEU A 18 4.25 -1.90 -1.29
CA LEU A 18 3.88 -3.18 -0.70
C LEU A 18 5.08 -3.81 0.01
N TYR A 19 4.85 -4.32 1.21
CA TYR A 19 5.88 -4.95 2.04
C TYR A 19 5.39 -6.26 2.63
N ARG A 20 6.31 -7.20 2.80
CA ARG A 20 6.09 -8.45 3.51
C ARG A 20 6.94 -8.48 4.78
N HIS A 21 6.29 -8.67 5.92
CA HIS A 21 6.99 -8.90 7.19
C HIS A 21 7.58 -10.32 7.21
N TYR A 22 8.72 -10.55 7.87
CA TYR A 22 9.35 -11.87 7.94
C TYR A 22 8.40 -12.97 8.45
N LYS A 23 7.40 -12.64 9.29
CA LYS A 23 6.35 -13.55 9.75
C LYS A 23 5.25 -13.85 8.71
N GLY A 24 5.39 -13.35 7.47
CA GLY A 24 4.48 -13.64 6.37
C GLY A 24 3.31 -12.66 6.20
N ASN A 25 3.08 -11.75 7.13
CA ASN A 25 2.00 -10.75 7.02
C ASN A 25 2.34 -9.67 5.99
N TRP A 26 1.30 -9.13 5.35
CA TRP A 26 1.40 -8.11 4.33
C TRP A 26 1.09 -6.72 4.87
N TYR A 27 1.83 -5.73 4.42
CA TYR A 27 1.71 -4.33 4.83
C TYR A 27 1.85 -3.38 3.64
N GLU A 28 1.29 -2.20 3.77
CA GLU A 28 1.51 -1.10 2.84
C GLU A 28 2.17 0.06 3.59
N VAL A 29 3.32 0.52 3.11
CA VAL A 29 3.92 1.78 3.52
C VAL A 29 3.26 2.89 2.74
N LEU A 30 2.78 3.89 3.45
CA LEU A 30 2.08 5.05 2.89
C LEU A 30 3.02 6.24 2.75
N ALA A 31 3.84 6.50 3.77
CA ALA A 31 4.77 7.62 3.82
C ALA A 31 5.83 7.41 4.91
N THR A 32 6.88 8.21 4.84
CA THR A 32 7.73 8.51 6.00
C THR A 32 7.35 9.90 6.51
N VAL A 33 7.07 10.00 7.80
CA VAL A 33 6.60 11.21 8.46
C VAL A 33 7.56 11.62 9.59
N ARG A 34 7.50 12.86 10.02
CA ARG A 34 8.30 13.39 11.11
C ARG A 34 7.52 13.29 12.42
N CYS A 35 8.17 12.79 13.46
CA CYS A 35 7.65 12.88 14.82
C CYS A 35 7.75 14.34 15.29
N SER A 36 6.64 14.92 15.73
CA SER A 36 6.61 16.31 16.20
C SER A 36 7.44 16.56 17.46
N GLU A 37 7.61 15.53 18.29
CA GLU A 37 8.34 15.64 19.56
C GLU A 37 9.85 15.43 19.38
N THR A 38 10.24 14.40 18.63
CA THR A 38 11.64 13.99 18.52
C THR A 38 12.29 14.38 17.20
N LEU A 39 11.51 14.91 16.25
CA LEU A 39 11.89 15.23 14.87
C LEU A 39 12.45 14.05 14.07
N THR A 40 12.34 12.84 14.60
CA THR A 40 12.85 11.62 13.96
C THR A 40 11.90 11.11 12.87
N ALA A 41 12.47 10.37 11.91
CA ALA A 41 11.71 9.71 10.85
C ALA A 41 10.86 8.55 11.39
N GLN A 42 9.58 8.54 11.06
CA GLN A 42 8.64 7.47 11.37
C GLN A 42 8.06 6.92 10.06
N THR A 43 8.01 5.62 9.91
CA THR A 43 7.29 4.99 8.79
C THR A 43 5.82 4.89 9.14
N LEU A 44 4.96 5.52 8.33
CA LEU A 44 3.51 5.38 8.37
C LEU A 44 3.09 4.20 7.49
N TYR A 45 2.45 3.20 8.07
CA TYR A 45 2.07 1.99 7.35
C TYR A 45 0.76 1.41 7.88
N ARG A 46 0.16 0.51 7.11
CA ARG A 46 -1.03 -0.25 7.53
C ARG A 46 -0.86 -1.74 7.23
N ALA A 47 -1.51 -2.58 8.04
CA ALA A 47 -1.64 -3.98 7.74
C ALA A 47 -2.62 -4.17 6.56
N LEU A 48 -2.22 -4.98 5.59
CA LEU A 48 -3.10 -5.49 4.55
C LEU A 48 -3.62 -6.87 5.00
N ALA A 49 -4.16 -6.93 6.23
CA ALA A 49 -4.87 -8.11 6.67
C ALA A 49 -5.97 -8.40 5.65
N ALA A 50 -6.35 -9.67 5.52
CA ALA A 50 -7.38 -10.14 4.60
C ALA A 50 -8.73 -9.41 4.83
N ALA A 51 -8.74 -8.10 4.51
CA ALA A 51 -9.97 -7.37 4.34
C ALA A 51 -10.75 -8.14 3.29
N ASP A 52 -11.98 -8.52 3.61
CA ASP A 52 -12.87 -9.12 2.64
C ASP A 52 -12.90 -8.20 1.41
N PRO A 53 -12.48 -8.66 0.21
CA PRO A 53 -12.50 -7.81 -0.99
C PRO A 53 -13.89 -7.24 -1.29
N ARG A 54 -14.92 -7.79 -0.64
CA ARG A 54 -16.32 -7.34 -0.70
C ARG A 54 -16.59 -6.11 0.14
N ASP A 55 -15.72 -5.74 1.08
CA ASP A 55 -15.85 -4.49 1.82
C ASP A 55 -15.65 -3.31 0.87
N ALA A 56 -16.78 -2.74 0.48
CA ALA A 56 -16.87 -1.69 -0.54
C ALA A 56 -16.18 -0.37 -0.13
N ARG A 57 -15.82 -0.21 1.15
CA ARG A 57 -15.13 0.98 1.69
C ARG A 57 -14.19 0.58 2.82
N PRO A 58 -12.91 0.29 2.52
CA PRO A 58 -11.94 0.22 3.59
C PRO A 58 -11.91 1.59 4.30
N ASP A 59 -12.12 1.59 5.60
CA ASP A 59 -11.89 2.78 6.42
C ASP A 59 -10.43 3.24 6.18
N PRO A 60 -10.21 4.44 5.60
CA PRO A 60 -8.86 4.90 5.27
C PRO A 60 -7.99 5.08 6.50
N THR A 61 -8.59 5.14 7.70
CA THR A 61 -7.89 5.34 8.98
C THR A 61 -7.75 4.04 9.78
N ALA A 62 -8.47 2.97 9.40
CA ALA A 62 -8.39 1.70 10.10
C ALA A 62 -7.02 1.08 9.96
N GLY A 63 -6.41 0.76 11.10
CA GLY A 63 -5.14 0.04 11.15
C GLY A 63 -3.92 0.81 10.67
N LEU A 64 -3.93 2.15 10.76
CA LEU A 64 -2.74 2.97 10.55
C LEU A 64 -1.81 2.86 11.76
N TRP A 65 -0.54 2.62 11.46
CA TRP A 65 0.52 2.49 12.44
C TRP A 65 1.71 3.37 12.08
N VAL A 66 2.43 3.83 13.10
CA VAL A 66 3.74 4.44 12.94
C VAL A 66 4.79 3.62 13.68
N ARG A 67 6.00 3.60 13.13
CA ARG A 67 7.17 2.97 13.73
C ARG A 67 8.42 3.78 13.39
N PRO A 68 9.40 3.92 14.29
CA PRO A 68 10.69 4.50 13.93
C PRO A 68 11.22 3.88 12.64
N ALA A 69 11.58 4.72 11.66
CA ALA A 69 11.95 4.25 10.33
C ALA A 69 13.19 3.35 10.36
N THR A 70 14.11 3.58 11.29
CA THR A 70 15.26 2.70 11.56
C THR A 70 14.83 1.29 11.95
N MET A 71 13.85 1.15 12.86
CA MET A 71 13.31 -0.15 13.26
C MET A 71 12.47 -0.82 12.17
N PHE A 72 11.81 -0.03 11.32
CA PHE A 72 11.04 -0.57 10.20
C PHE A 72 11.97 -1.20 9.16
N MET A 73 13.08 -0.53 8.86
CA MET A 73 14.06 -0.95 7.86
C MET A 73 15.15 -1.87 8.42
N GLU A 74 15.05 -2.24 9.69
CA GLU A 74 16.01 -3.11 10.35
C GLU A 74 16.16 -4.45 9.62
N ALA A 75 17.41 -4.86 9.39
CA ALA A 75 17.76 -6.22 9.01
C ALA A 75 18.44 -6.91 10.18
N GLY A 76 18.16 -8.18 10.38
CA GLY A 76 18.69 -8.96 11.48
C GLY A 76 18.39 -10.45 11.33
N GLU A 77 18.72 -11.20 12.36
CA GLU A 77 18.41 -12.63 12.43
C GLU A 77 16.95 -12.83 12.83
N PHE A 78 16.10 -13.19 11.83
CA PHE A 78 14.69 -13.50 12.02
C PHE A 78 14.42 -14.91 11.49
N ASP A 79 13.81 -15.76 12.31
CA ASP A 79 13.52 -17.16 11.99
C ASP A 79 14.77 -17.94 11.49
N GLY A 80 15.93 -17.69 12.11
CA GLY A 80 17.20 -18.35 11.79
C GLY A 80 17.81 -17.92 10.44
N ARG A 81 17.37 -16.78 9.88
CA ARG A 81 17.89 -16.21 8.64
C ARG A 81 18.18 -14.74 8.81
N HIS A 82 19.30 -14.29 8.25
CA HIS A 82 19.55 -12.85 8.14
C HIS A 82 18.68 -12.26 7.03
N GLN A 83 17.72 -11.41 7.41
CA GLN A 83 16.74 -10.84 6.49
C GLN A 83 16.20 -9.51 7.02
N PRO A 84 15.62 -8.65 6.17
CA PRO A 84 14.93 -7.45 6.64
C PRO A 84 13.67 -7.82 7.43
N ARG A 85 13.35 -7.04 8.46
CA ARG A 85 12.10 -7.15 9.21
C ARG A 85 10.89 -6.99 8.29
N PHE A 86 10.93 -6.02 7.37
CA PHE A 86 9.95 -5.79 6.32
C PHE A 86 10.67 -5.73 4.98
N ALA A 87 10.39 -6.66 4.09
CA ALA A 87 10.95 -6.70 2.75
C ALA A 87 10.01 -6.00 1.77
N PRO A 88 10.50 -5.04 0.95
CA PRO A 88 9.70 -4.48 -0.13
C PRO A 88 9.37 -5.55 -1.17
N VAL A 89 8.15 -5.51 -1.71
CA VAL A 89 7.67 -6.47 -2.71
C VAL A 89 7.16 -5.72 -3.93
N ASP A 90 7.63 -6.11 -5.10
CA ASP A 90 7.07 -5.60 -6.34
C ASP A 90 5.67 -6.21 -6.57
N ALA A 91 4.68 -5.33 -6.71
CA ALA A 91 3.29 -5.72 -6.95
C ALA A 91 3.13 -6.58 -8.22
N ALA A 92 4.02 -6.42 -9.21
CA ALA A 92 4.01 -7.22 -10.44
C ALA A 92 4.38 -8.69 -10.20
N THR A 93 5.16 -8.97 -9.16
CA THR A 93 5.71 -10.31 -8.87
C THR A 93 4.98 -11.06 -7.76
N VAL A 94 3.96 -10.48 -7.15
CA VAL A 94 3.17 -11.13 -6.09
C VAL A 94 2.59 -12.45 -6.60
N PRO A 95 2.76 -13.58 -5.87
CA PRO A 95 2.22 -14.88 -6.26
C PRO A 95 0.69 -14.88 -6.09
N LEU A 96 -0.04 -14.93 -7.20
CA LEU A 96 -1.52 -14.85 -7.18
C LEU A 96 -2.18 -16.15 -6.69
N ALA A 97 -1.51 -17.30 -6.82
CA ALA A 97 -2.02 -18.58 -6.29
C ALA A 97 -1.97 -18.66 -4.75
N ASP A 98 -1.26 -17.77 -4.08
CA ASP A 98 -1.31 -17.55 -2.62
C ASP A 98 -2.43 -16.55 -2.32
N LEU A 99 -3.57 -17.04 -1.84
CA LEU A 99 -4.76 -16.22 -1.63
C LEU A 99 -4.52 -15.03 -0.66
N PRO A 100 -3.82 -15.18 0.48
CA PRO A 100 -3.44 -14.05 1.30
C PRO A 100 -2.62 -12.98 0.56
N ALA A 101 -1.66 -13.40 -0.28
CA ALA A 101 -0.86 -12.48 -1.09
C ALA A 101 -1.71 -11.79 -2.17
N ALA A 102 -2.59 -12.54 -2.83
CA ALA A 102 -3.50 -12.00 -3.83
C ALA A 102 -4.44 -10.94 -3.25
N ARG A 103 -5.01 -11.20 -2.06
CA ARG A 103 -5.86 -10.24 -1.33
C ARG A 103 -5.09 -8.98 -0.93
N ALA A 104 -3.88 -9.13 -0.42
CA ALA A 104 -3.02 -8.01 -0.06
C ALA A 104 -2.68 -7.15 -1.29
N LEU A 105 -2.39 -7.77 -2.43
CA LEU A 105 -2.16 -7.07 -3.70
C LEU A 105 -3.40 -6.28 -4.13
N VAL A 106 -4.59 -6.88 -4.11
CA VAL A 106 -5.84 -6.21 -4.47
C VAL A 106 -6.08 -5.01 -3.55
N ALA A 107 -5.94 -5.18 -2.24
CA ALA A 107 -6.10 -4.10 -1.27
C ALA A 107 -5.10 -2.95 -1.50
N HIS A 108 -3.84 -3.28 -1.79
CA HIS A 108 -2.80 -2.30 -2.12
C HIS A 108 -3.12 -1.51 -3.39
N LEU A 109 -3.41 -2.18 -4.51
CA LEU A 109 -3.65 -1.51 -5.79
C LEU A 109 -4.93 -0.66 -5.76
N ARG A 110 -6.00 -1.16 -5.13
CA ARG A 110 -7.23 -0.38 -4.92
C ARG A 110 -6.97 0.85 -4.03
N GLY A 111 -6.25 0.66 -2.93
CA GLY A 111 -5.90 1.76 -2.03
C GLY A 111 -5.07 2.84 -2.73
N ARG A 112 -4.11 2.45 -3.56
CA ARG A 112 -3.36 3.39 -4.40
C ARG A 112 -4.26 4.11 -5.38
N ALA A 113 -5.11 3.39 -6.12
CA ALA A 113 -6.02 3.99 -7.08
C ALA A 113 -6.97 5.02 -6.44
N VAL A 114 -7.45 4.78 -5.21
CA VAL A 114 -8.27 5.75 -4.47
C VAL A 114 -7.47 7.00 -4.10
N ARG A 115 -6.23 6.86 -3.64
CA ARG A 115 -5.38 8.00 -3.28
C ARG A 115 -4.96 8.83 -4.50
N GLU A 116 -4.63 8.16 -5.59
CA GLU A 116 -4.19 8.82 -6.83
C GLU A 116 -5.37 9.38 -7.64
N ARG A 117 -6.60 8.85 -7.46
CA ARG A 117 -7.84 9.35 -8.08
C ARG A 117 -8.24 10.75 -7.63
N ALA A 118 -7.83 11.18 -6.43
CA ALA A 118 -8.07 12.56 -5.99
C ALA A 118 -7.50 13.60 -6.97
N THR A 119 -6.64 13.16 -7.90
CA THR A 119 -5.99 14.00 -8.90
C THR A 119 -6.49 13.80 -10.34
N CYS A 120 -7.34 12.77 -10.60
CA CYS A 120 -7.78 12.43 -11.96
C CYS A 120 -9.27 12.02 -11.98
N LEU A 121 -10.11 12.89 -12.54
CA LEU A 121 -11.59 12.73 -12.50
C LEU A 121 -12.14 11.72 -13.54
N ASP A 122 -11.37 11.31 -14.56
CA ASP A 122 -11.95 10.73 -15.77
C ASP A 122 -11.83 9.21 -15.93
N ALA A 123 -11.05 8.50 -15.11
CA ALA A 123 -10.93 7.06 -15.26
C ALA A 123 -10.87 6.33 -13.91
N ALA A 124 -11.95 5.66 -13.54
CA ALA A 124 -11.94 4.76 -12.39
C ALA A 124 -11.27 3.43 -12.77
N LEU A 125 -10.35 2.96 -11.92
CA LEU A 125 -9.85 1.59 -12.02
C LEU A 125 -11.03 0.61 -11.94
N ARG A 126 -11.10 -0.35 -12.87
CA ARG A 126 -12.10 -1.41 -12.82
C ARG A 126 -12.02 -2.19 -11.51
N PRO A 127 -13.15 -2.66 -10.97
CA PRO A 127 -13.12 -3.54 -9.81
C PRO A 127 -12.35 -4.83 -10.11
N PRO A 128 -11.69 -5.44 -9.11
CA PRO A 128 -11.07 -6.74 -9.28
C PRO A 128 -12.13 -7.81 -9.55
N PRO A 129 -11.75 -8.95 -10.15
CA PRO A 129 -12.66 -10.08 -10.29
C PRO A 129 -13.14 -10.54 -8.90
N PRO A 130 -14.42 -10.94 -8.77
CA PRO A 130 -14.93 -11.47 -7.51
C PRO A 130 -14.26 -12.80 -7.16
N GLU A 131 -13.94 -12.98 -5.88
CA GLU A 131 -13.47 -14.28 -5.42
C GLU A 131 -14.56 -15.33 -5.55
N PRO A 132 -14.21 -16.58 -5.93
CA PRO A 132 -15.17 -17.67 -5.94
C PRO A 132 -15.69 -17.94 -4.52
N ASP A 133 -17.00 -18.01 -4.36
CA ASP A 133 -17.71 -18.34 -3.12
C ASP A 133 -17.98 -19.85 -2.98
N THR A 134 -17.80 -20.59 -4.06
CA THR A 134 -18.03 -22.03 -4.11
C THR A 134 -16.82 -22.77 -4.64
N CYS A 135 -16.39 -23.81 -3.92
CA CYS A 135 -15.37 -24.75 -4.36
C CYS A 135 -15.75 -26.15 -3.88
N CYS A 136 -15.74 -27.12 -4.81
CA CYS A 136 -16.08 -28.51 -4.46
C CYS A 136 -14.92 -29.27 -3.80
N GLY A 137 -13.69 -28.70 -3.76
CA GLY A 137 -12.49 -29.33 -3.20
C GLY A 137 -11.98 -30.57 -3.97
N ARG A 138 -12.48 -30.83 -5.19
CA ARG A 138 -12.20 -32.05 -5.96
C ARG A 138 -11.06 -31.94 -6.97
N GLY A 139 -10.35 -30.80 -7.05
CA GLY A 139 -9.25 -30.63 -7.99
C GLY A 139 -9.72 -30.72 -9.47
N CYS A 140 -10.84 -30.10 -9.81
CA CYS A 140 -11.45 -30.16 -11.13
C CYS A 140 -10.51 -29.58 -12.21
N ASN A 141 -10.48 -30.20 -13.40
CA ASN A 141 -9.95 -29.57 -14.59
C ASN A 141 -10.89 -28.40 -14.97
N GLY A 142 -10.33 -27.19 -15.13
CA GLY A 142 -11.14 -25.98 -15.28
C GLY A 142 -11.70 -25.46 -13.94
N CYS A 143 -10.92 -25.55 -12.87
CA CYS A 143 -11.28 -25.08 -11.54
C CYS A 143 -11.64 -23.57 -11.55
N VAL A 144 -12.70 -23.19 -10.83
CA VAL A 144 -13.12 -21.78 -10.68
C VAL A 144 -11.99 -20.88 -10.14
N TRP A 145 -11.11 -21.44 -9.32
CA TRP A 145 -9.94 -20.74 -8.80
C TRP A 145 -8.87 -20.48 -9.87
N GLU A 146 -8.67 -21.38 -10.81
CA GLU A 146 -7.76 -21.13 -11.95
C GLU A 146 -8.28 -19.97 -12.82
N GLY A 147 -9.58 -19.96 -13.10
CA GLY A 147 -10.22 -18.87 -13.80
C GLY A 147 -10.10 -17.54 -13.05
N TYR A 148 -10.30 -17.57 -11.74
CA TYR A 148 -10.13 -16.40 -10.86
C TYR A 148 -8.70 -15.87 -10.90
N TYR A 149 -7.70 -16.71 -10.73
CA TYR A 149 -6.29 -16.27 -10.74
C TYR A 149 -5.86 -15.75 -12.11
N ALA A 150 -6.34 -16.34 -13.19
CA ALA A 150 -6.13 -15.84 -14.55
C ALA A 150 -6.75 -14.44 -14.75
N ALA A 151 -8.00 -14.26 -14.34
CA ALA A 151 -8.69 -12.97 -14.38
C ALA A 151 -7.99 -11.92 -13.50
N LEU A 152 -7.53 -12.33 -12.33
CA LEU A 152 -6.79 -11.45 -11.42
C LEU A 152 -5.43 -11.05 -11.99
N ALA A 153 -4.76 -11.91 -12.73
CA ALA A 153 -3.50 -11.58 -13.42
C ALA A 153 -3.72 -10.49 -14.49
N HIS A 154 -4.78 -10.58 -15.26
CA HIS A 154 -5.17 -9.52 -16.23
C HIS A 154 -5.52 -8.21 -15.50
N TRP A 155 -6.36 -8.29 -14.47
CA TRP A 155 -6.72 -7.11 -13.69
C TRP A 155 -5.49 -6.43 -13.07
N ARG A 156 -4.53 -7.19 -12.54
CA ARG A 156 -3.27 -6.66 -12.02
C ARG A 156 -2.50 -5.88 -13.09
N ALA A 157 -2.39 -6.43 -14.29
CA ALA A 157 -1.70 -5.77 -15.40
C ALA A 157 -2.38 -4.44 -15.77
N ASP A 158 -3.70 -4.43 -15.85
CA ASP A 158 -4.51 -3.23 -16.10
C ASP A 158 -4.34 -2.20 -14.99
N ALA A 159 -4.41 -2.62 -13.73
CA ALA A 159 -4.26 -1.74 -12.57
C ALA A 159 -2.87 -1.10 -12.52
N LEU A 160 -1.82 -1.86 -12.78
CA LEU A 160 -0.45 -1.34 -12.83
C LEU A 160 -0.24 -0.41 -14.02
N ALA A 161 -0.86 -0.69 -15.18
CA ALA A 161 -0.82 0.19 -16.33
C ALA A 161 -1.54 1.51 -16.04
N TRP A 162 -2.71 1.44 -15.42
CA TRP A 162 -3.49 2.60 -15.00
C TRP A 162 -2.71 3.48 -14.01
N LEU A 163 -2.09 2.88 -12.98
CA LEU A 163 -1.28 3.60 -12.00
C LEU A 163 -0.02 4.27 -12.58
N ARG A 164 0.52 3.74 -13.68
CA ARG A 164 1.64 4.39 -14.38
C ARG A 164 1.21 5.60 -15.21
N GLN A 165 -0.05 5.66 -15.65
CA GLN A 165 -0.60 6.75 -16.44
C GLN A 165 -1.20 7.86 -15.58
N ALA A 166 -1.52 7.56 -14.32
CA ALA A 166 -1.96 8.58 -13.38
C ALA A 166 -0.82 9.62 -13.22
N PRO A 167 -1.09 10.92 -13.39
CA PRO A 167 -0.08 11.93 -13.20
C PRO A 167 0.47 11.81 -11.79
N ALA A 168 1.79 11.75 -11.67
CA ALA A 168 2.47 11.82 -10.37
C ALA A 168 1.90 13.01 -9.61
N GLY A 169 1.37 12.75 -8.41
CA GLY A 169 0.53 13.69 -7.66
C GLY A 169 1.02 15.11 -7.74
N MET A 170 0.09 16.01 -8.03
CA MET A 170 0.33 17.44 -8.02
C MET A 170 1.04 17.81 -6.73
N GLU A 171 2.15 18.50 -6.84
CA GLU A 171 2.75 19.24 -5.73
C GLU A 171 1.63 19.84 -4.87
N MET A 172 1.66 19.59 -3.58
CA MET A 172 0.75 20.23 -2.64
C MET A 172 0.67 21.71 -2.97
N PRO A 173 -0.52 22.31 -3.14
CA PRO A 173 -0.61 23.73 -3.42
C PRO A 173 0.13 24.48 -2.31
N GLN A 174 1.18 25.19 -2.74
CA GLN A 174 1.93 26.08 -1.85
C GLN A 174 0.96 27.05 -1.20
N LYS A 175 0.96 27.05 0.13
CA LYS A 175 0.40 28.05 1.03
C LYS A 175 -0.74 28.90 0.46
N VAL A 176 -1.97 28.58 0.87
CA VAL A 176 -3.00 29.62 0.98
C VAL A 176 -2.55 30.57 2.10
N ALA A 177 -2.02 31.73 1.73
CA ALA A 177 -1.74 32.79 2.68
C ALA A 177 -3.05 33.16 3.40
N LEU A 178 -3.11 32.91 4.71
CA LEU A 178 -4.20 33.38 5.53
C LEU A 178 -4.25 34.90 5.45
N PRO A 179 -5.44 35.51 5.25
CA PRO A 179 -5.56 36.98 5.25
C PRO A 179 -5.15 37.47 6.65
N THR A 180 -4.18 38.39 6.68
CA THR A 180 -3.82 39.11 7.89
C THR A 180 -4.98 40.01 8.28
N GLU A 181 -5.69 39.64 9.36
CA GLU A 181 -6.63 40.53 10.02
C GLU A 181 -5.85 41.77 10.51
N LYS A 182 -6.16 42.91 9.91
CA LYS A 182 -5.73 44.23 10.44
C LYS A 182 -6.62 44.54 11.64
N ARG A 183 -6.01 44.68 12.80
CA ARG A 183 -6.59 45.46 13.92
C ARG A 183 -6.46 46.96 13.68
#